data_3bd89e990b435f45e240d77e28a96c1e
#
_entry.id   3bd89e990b435f45e240d77e28a96c1e
#
_cell.length_a   1.000
_cell.length_b   1.000
_cell.length_c   1.000
_cell.angle_alpha   90.00
_cell.angle_beta   90.00
_cell.angle_gamma   90.00
#
_symmetry.space_group_name_H-M   'P 1'
#
loop_
_entity.id
_entity.type
_entity.pdbx_description
1 polymer ?
#
loop_
_entity_poly.entity_id
_entity_poly.type
_entity_poly.pdbx_seq_one_letter_code
_entity_poly.pdbx_strand_id
1 'polypeptide(L)'
;MVKKSQTGYFFVYFLLGFWYNMPINFQRGKQMDIIAKIAEELRIKVTQAEAAVKLIDEGNTIPFIARYRKEATGSLDDTVLRDLDEKLRAYRAVEQRREEVRRLITEQEKMTDEINAALDKAVTVAEIDDIYRPYRPKRKTRASVAADAGLTPLSELMLAQEKDTDIVLEAEKYLNPEKKINTAEDALHGAMDIIAEGVSDNASFRKWIREYTMKNGFLATKAKTEEDSVYRMYYDRSEPLKKLVSHRILAIDRGEKEGFLSVKVDVDKDYIEGYLIGQTVSKQVCSSTQYVKDAVIDGYERLIAPSIQNEVRSDITASAQEQAIKVFGENLRNLLMQAPVKGKVVMGFDPAYRTGCKIAVVGENGEVLDTTVVYPTPPQNRTEDAERVLSALVKKYGIDIISIGNGTASKESEIFVSSLLPKLNRPVSYIMTNEAGASVYSASKLGAEEFPQFDVSV
;
A
#
# COMPACT_ATOMS: atom_id res chain seq x y z
N MET A 1 -1.12 -35.92 22.09
CA MET A 1 -2.47 -35.64 21.57
C MET A 1 -2.86 -34.23 21.98
N VAL A 2 -2.68 -33.25 21.15
CA VAL A 2 -3.28 -31.93 21.33
C VAL A 2 -3.63 -31.44 19.91
N LYS A 3 -4.93 -31.37 19.64
CA LYS A 3 -5.48 -30.78 18.41
C LYS A 3 -5.29 -29.28 18.45
N LYS A 4 -4.51 -28.70 17.52
CA LYS A 4 -4.52 -27.27 17.23
C LYS A 4 -5.64 -26.96 16.23
N SER A 5 -6.58 -26.11 16.65
CA SER A 5 -7.74 -25.66 15.89
C SER A 5 -7.32 -24.72 14.75
N GLN A 6 -7.71 -25.08 13.54
CA GLN A 6 -7.64 -24.23 12.34
C GLN A 6 -8.84 -23.27 12.28
N THR A 7 -8.93 -22.29 13.14
CA THR A 7 -10.06 -21.33 13.12
C THR A 7 -9.65 -19.86 12.97
N GLY A 8 -8.38 -19.56 12.66
CA GLY A 8 -7.88 -18.19 12.58
C GLY A 8 -7.98 -17.48 11.22
N TYR A 9 -8.12 -18.21 10.12
CA TYR A 9 -8.04 -17.60 8.76
C TYR A 9 -9.39 -17.33 8.08
N PHE A 10 -10.49 -17.88 8.61
CA PHE A 10 -11.83 -17.69 8.02
C PHE A 10 -12.50 -16.36 8.44
N PHE A 11 -12.05 -15.75 9.53
CA PHE A 11 -12.69 -14.53 10.07
C PHE A 11 -12.23 -13.24 9.38
N VAL A 12 -11.06 -13.21 8.76
CA VAL A 12 -10.54 -12.02 8.07
C VAL A 12 -11.20 -11.82 6.71
N TYR A 13 -11.53 -12.90 6.00
CA TYR A 13 -12.22 -12.81 4.70
C TYR A 13 -13.71 -12.52 4.82
N PHE A 14 -14.36 -12.87 5.93
CA PHE A 14 -15.78 -12.60 6.15
C PHE A 14 -16.03 -11.13 6.52
N LEU A 15 -15.09 -10.46 7.17
CA LEU A 15 -15.19 -9.02 7.48
C LEU A 15 -14.93 -8.12 6.27
N LEU A 16 -14.09 -8.55 5.31
CA LEU A 16 -13.84 -7.79 4.08
C LEU A 16 -14.99 -7.88 3.08
N GLY A 17 -15.75 -9.00 3.05
CA GLY A 17 -16.92 -9.18 2.18
C GLY A 17 -18.19 -8.46 2.67
N PHE A 18 -18.34 -8.21 3.98
CA PHE A 18 -19.53 -7.59 4.55
C PHE A 18 -19.51 -6.05 4.45
N TRP A 19 -18.32 -5.45 4.28
CA TRP A 19 -18.15 -4.00 4.11
C TRP A 19 -18.41 -3.50 2.68
N TYR A 20 -18.44 -4.40 1.69
CA TYR A 20 -18.59 -4.04 0.27
C TYR A 20 -20.05 -3.77 -0.16
N ASN A 21 -21.03 -4.16 0.66
CA ASN A 21 -22.47 -4.09 0.30
C ASN A 21 -23.32 -3.23 1.25
N MET A 22 -22.75 -2.36 2.05
CA MET A 22 -23.56 -1.32 2.71
C MET A 22 -23.89 -0.23 1.68
N PRO A 23 -25.17 0.08 1.42
CA PRO A 23 -25.52 1.26 0.67
C PRO A 23 -25.11 2.47 1.52
N ILE A 24 -23.97 3.07 1.20
CA ILE A 24 -23.58 4.35 1.78
C ILE A 24 -24.58 5.36 1.23
N ASN A 25 -25.52 5.78 2.05
CA ASN A 25 -26.43 6.87 1.74
C ASN A 25 -25.64 8.20 1.76
N PHE A 26 -24.77 8.36 0.76
CA PHE A 26 -24.09 9.64 0.51
C PHE A 26 -25.16 10.67 0.14
N GLN A 27 -25.21 11.76 0.87
CA GLN A 27 -26.03 12.91 0.46
C GLN A 27 -25.64 13.27 -0.97
N ARG A 28 -26.60 13.24 -1.88
CA ARG A 28 -26.44 13.43 -3.34
C ARG A 28 -25.54 14.63 -3.75
N GLY A 29 -25.52 15.70 -2.93
CA GLY A 29 -24.70 16.88 -3.18
C GLY A 29 -23.18 16.67 -3.03
N LYS A 30 -22.75 15.87 -2.04
CA LYS A 30 -21.32 15.62 -1.81
C LYS A 30 -20.72 14.63 -2.82
N GLN A 31 -21.52 13.66 -3.28
CA GLN A 31 -21.10 12.72 -4.31
C GLN A 31 -20.89 13.41 -5.67
N MET A 32 -21.73 14.40 -6.00
CA MET A 32 -21.56 15.22 -7.20
C MET A 32 -20.28 16.05 -7.16
N ASP A 33 -19.86 16.56 -6.01
CA ASP A 33 -18.63 17.33 -5.87
C ASP A 33 -17.37 16.44 -6.10
N ILE A 34 -17.35 15.23 -5.56
CA ILE A 34 -16.26 14.25 -5.80
C ILE A 34 -16.15 13.91 -7.30
N ILE A 35 -17.28 13.65 -7.96
CA ILE A 35 -17.31 13.29 -9.38
C ILE A 35 -16.84 14.46 -10.25
N ALA A 36 -17.28 15.68 -9.95
CA ALA A 36 -16.86 16.87 -10.66
C ALA A 36 -15.35 17.10 -10.52
N LYS A 37 -14.80 16.91 -9.33
CA LYS A 37 -13.36 17.02 -9.06
C LYS A 37 -12.53 15.99 -9.82
N ILE A 38 -12.98 14.73 -9.83
CA ILE A 38 -12.34 13.65 -10.60
C ILE A 38 -12.36 13.98 -12.09
N ALA A 39 -13.50 14.46 -12.60
CA ALA A 39 -13.66 14.82 -14.00
C ALA A 39 -12.68 15.95 -14.42
N GLU A 40 -12.52 16.97 -13.57
CA GLU A 40 -11.56 18.05 -13.78
C GLU A 40 -10.11 17.53 -13.82
N GLU A 41 -9.71 16.72 -12.84
CA GLU A 41 -8.36 16.18 -12.73
C GLU A 41 -7.99 15.25 -13.90
N LEU A 42 -8.93 14.45 -14.38
CA LEU A 42 -8.75 13.52 -15.49
C LEU A 42 -9.02 14.18 -16.86
N ARG A 43 -9.47 15.44 -16.88
CA ARG A 43 -9.83 16.20 -18.09
C ARG A 43 -10.89 15.48 -18.93
N ILE A 44 -11.88 14.89 -18.27
CA ILE A 44 -13.04 14.23 -18.88
C ILE A 44 -14.31 15.03 -18.57
N LYS A 45 -15.42 14.72 -19.27
CA LYS A 45 -16.70 15.34 -18.98
C LYS A 45 -17.30 14.78 -17.68
N VAL A 46 -17.96 15.61 -16.89
CA VAL A 46 -18.64 15.19 -15.66
C VAL A 46 -19.62 14.04 -15.92
N THR A 47 -20.34 14.11 -17.03
CA THR A 47 -21.30 13.04 -17.44
C THR A 47 -20.62 11.69 -17.73
N GLN A 48 -19.36 11.71 -18.23
CA GLN A 48 -18.58 10.48 -18.42
C GLN A 48 -18.14 9.89 -17.07
N ALA A 49 -17.69 10.77 -16.15
CA ALA A 49 -17.33 10.35 -14.80
C ALA A 49 -18.53 9.79 -14.02
N GLU A 50 -19.71 10.44 -14.11
CA GLU A 50 -20.94 9.95 -13.49
C GLU A 50 -21.35 8.56 -14.01
N ALA A 51 -21.31 8.37 -15.32
CA ALA A 51 -21.61 7.10 -15.93
C ALA A 51 -20.64 5.99 -15.51
N ALA A 52 -19.34 6.30 -15.48
CA ALA A 52 -18.31 5.36 -15.03
C ALA A 52 -18.47 5.00 -13.54
N VAL A 53 -18.67 6.00 -12.68
CA VAL A 53 -18.91 5.79 -11.24
C VAL A 53 -20.14 4.94 -10.99
N LYS A 54 -21.25 5.20 -11.71
CA LYS A 54 -22.47 4.39 -11.62
C LYS A 54 -22.20 2.93 -11.96
N LEU A 55 -21.49 2.65 -13.03
CA LEU A 55 -21.15 1.28 -13.44
C LEU A 55 -20.24 0.59 -12.45
N ILE A 56 -19.26 1.31 -11.85
CA ILE A 56 -18.40 0.80 -10.78
C ILE A 56 -19.24 0.44 -9.54
N ASP A 57 -20.17 1.29 -9.16
CA ASP A 57 -21.05 1.08 -8.01
C ASP A 57 -22.04 -0.07 -8.21
N GLU A 58 -22.39 -0.38 -9.45
CA GLU A 58 -23.15 -1.57 -9.84
C GLU A 58 -22.31 -2.87 -9.76
N GLY A 59 -21.02 -2.78 -9.39
CA GLY A 59 -20.11 -3.94 -9.22
C GLY A 59 -19.42 -4.38 -10.52
N ASN A 60 -19.50 -3.60 -11.59
CA ASN A 60 -18.82 -3.93 -12.83
C ASN A 60 -17.30 -3.72 -12.70
N THR A 61 -16.51 -4.64 -13.27
CA THR A 61 -15.07 -4.51 -13.29
C THR A 61 -14.60 -3.48 -14.34
N ILE A 62 -13.49 -2.84 -14.13
CA ILE A 62 -12.92 -1.85 -15.08
C ILE A 62 -12.75 -2.45 -16.49
N PRO A 63 -12.17 -3.66 -16.68
CA PRO A 63 -12.08 -4.28 -17.99
C PRO A 63 -13.44 -4.51 -18.66
N PHE A 64 -14.47 -4.86 -17.89
CA PHE A 64 -15.82 -5.02 -18.40
C PHE A 64 -16.40 -3.70 -18.89
N ILE A 65 -16.25 -2.63 -18.10
CA ILE A 65 -16.69 -1.28 -18.48
C ILE A 65 -15.99 -0.82 -19.76
N ALA A 66 -14.67 -0.94 -19.81
CA ALA A 66 -13.85 -0.53 -20.96
C ALA A 66 -14.21 -1.28 -22.26
N ARG A 67 -14.63 -2.55 -22.16
CA ARG A 67 -14.93 -3.39 -23.32
C ARG A 67 -16.39 -3.31 -23.74
N TYR A 68 -17.31 -3.40 -22.79
CA TYR A 68 -18.74 -3.63 -23.07
C TYR A 68 -19.65 -2.44 -22.73
N ARG A 69 -19.14 -1.36 -22.17
CA ARG A 69 -19.91 -0.16 -21.79
C ARG A 69 -19.31 1.14 -22.35
N LYS A 70 -18.59 1.05 -23.45
CA LYS A 70 -17.95 2.21 -24.12
C LYS A 70 -18.94 3.33 -24.43
N GLU A 71 -20.12 2.98 -24.94
CA GLU A 71 -21.15 3.97 -25.26
C GLU A 71 -21.66 4.71 -24.03
N ALA A 72 -21.84 4.00 -22.91
CA ALA A 72 -22.30 4.60 -21.66
C ALA A 72 -21.29 5.57 -21.06
N THR A 73 -19.98 5.26 -21.19
CA THR A 73 -18.88 6.08 -20.64
C THR A 73 -18.31 7.09 -21.64
N GLY A 74 -18.90 7.20 -22.84
CA GLY A 74 -18.36 8.07 -23.89
C GLY A 74 -16.96 7.66 -24.34
N SER A 75 -16.70 6.36 -24.44
CA SER A 75 -15.47 5.73 -24.91
C SER A 75 -14.24 6.00 -24.04
N LEU A 76 -14.40 6.11 -22.73
CA LEU A 76 -13.27 6.12 -21.80
C LEU A 76 -12.47 4.81 -21.96
N ASP A 77 -11.16 4.94 -22.07
CA ASP A 77 -10.26 3.80 -22.14
C ASP A 77 -10.00 3.18 -20.76
N ASP A 78 -9.39 2.01 -20.75
CA ASP A 78 -9.07 1.24 -19.54
C ASP A 78 -8.17 2.03 -18.57
N THR A 79 -7.23 2.83 -19.09
CA THR A 79 -6.29 3.60 -18.28
C THR A 79 -7.03 4.71 -17.53
N VAL A 80 -7.85 5.49 -18.22
CA VAL A 80 -8.65 6.57 -17.62
C VAL A 80 -9.64 6.02 -16.62
N LEU A 81 -10.27 4.86 -16.91
CA LEU A 81 -11.19 4.21 -15.97
C LEU A 81 -10.50 3.70 -14.71
N ARG A 82 -9.27 3.20 -14.80
CA ARG A 82 -8.46 2.80 -13.63
C ARG A 82 -8.07 4.00 -12.79
N ASP A 83 -7.60 5.07 -13.41
CA ASP A 83 -7.25 6.30 -12.71
C ASP A 83 -8.48 6.92 -12.03
N LEU A 84 -9.66 6.82 -12.68
CA LEU A 84 -10.93 7.24 -12.10
C LEU A 84 -11.30 6.40 -10.86
N ASP A 85 -11.20 5.08 -10.93
CA ASP A 85 -11.50 4.18 -9.81
C ASP A 85 -10.55 4.40 -8.63
N GLU A 86 -9.24 4.57 -8.90
CA GLU A 86 -8.23 4.88 -7.89
C GLU A 86 -8.56 6.19 -7.16
N LYS A 87 -8.84 7.27 -7.91
CA LYS A 87 -9.22 8.56 -7.34
C LYS A 87 -10.54 8.50 -6.58
N LEU A 88 -11.53 7.79 -7.11
CA LEU A 88 -12.83 7.61 -6.49
C LEU A 88 -12.68 6.93 -5.11
N ARG A 89 -11.90 5.87 -5.04
CA ARG A 89 -11.60 5.18 -3.77
C ARG A 89 -10.88 6.10 -2.79
N ALA A 90 -9.88 6.85 -3.24
CA ALA A 90 -9.15 7.79 -2.39
C ALA A 90 -10.06 8.87 -1.82
N TYR A 91 -10.88 9.52 -2.64
CA TYR A 91 -11.81 10.56 -2.18
C TYR A 91 -12.90 9.99 -1.26
N ARG A 92 -13.42 8.82 -1.56
CA ARG A 92 -14.40 8.13 -0.70
C ARG A 92 -13.81 7.78 0.66
N ALA A 93 -12.55 7.32 0.71
CA ALA A 93 -11.86 7.03 1.96
C ALA A 93 -11.70 8.30 2.83
N VAL A 94 -11.35 9.44 2.20
CA VAL A 94 -11.25 10.74 2.88
C VAL A 94 -12.62 11.16 3.44
N GLU A 95 -13.68 11.07 2.65
CA GLU A 95 -15.03 11.47 3.08
C GLU A 95 -15.57 10.55 4.17
N GLN A 96 -15.40 9.26 4.02
CA GLN A 96 -15.79 8.28 5.05
C GLN A 96 -15.08 8.56 6.37
N ARG A 97 -13.77 8.85 6.32
CA ARG A 97 -12.99 9.16 7.52
C ARG A 97 -13.42 10.47 8.14
N ARG A 98 -13.74 11.48 7.32
CA ARG A 98 -14.24 12.78 7.78
C ARG A 98 -15.56 12.62 8.55
N GLU A 99 -16.51 11.89 8.00
CA GLU A 99 -17.81 11.66 8.68
C GLU A 99 -17.65 10.84 9.97
N GLU A 100 -16.77 9.82 9.94
CA GLU A 100 -16.47 9.04 11.14
C GLU A 100 -15.90 9.92 12.25
N VAL A 101 -14.90 10.73 11.94
CA VAL A 101 -14.27 11.63 12.91
C VAL A 101 -15.25 12.70 13.41
N ARG A 102 -16.05 13.27 12.52
CA ARG A 102 -17.11 14.23 12.87
C ARG A 102 -18.06 13.61 13.90
N ARG A 103 -18.53 12.41 13.65
CA ARG A 103 -19.39 11.67 14.58
C ARG A 103 -18.69 11.44 15.92
N LEU A 104 -17.46 10.92 15.92
CA LEU A 104 -16.72 10.61 17.15
C LEU A 104 -16.44 11.83 18.04
N ILE A 105 -16.17 13.00 17.44
CA ILE A 105 -15.97 14.25 18.21
C ILE A 105 -17.31 14.80 18.71
N THR A 106 -18.38 14.66 17.91
CA THR A 106 -19.74 15.07 18.32
C THR A 106 -20.26 14.23 19.49
N GLU A 107 -20.04 12.90 19.46
CA GLU A 107 -20.38 11.99 20.56
C GLU A 107 -19.67 12.34 21.88
N GLN A 108 -18.52 13.03 21.81
CA GLN A 108 -17.79 13.54 22.97
C GLN A 108 -18.23 14.94 23.40
N GLU A 109 -19.24 15.53 22.74
CA GLU A 109 -19.72 16.91 22.98
C GLU A 109 -18.62 17.99 22.82
N LYS A 110 -17.59 17.68 21.98
CA LYS A 110 -16.43 18.57 21.77
C LYS A 110 -16.37 19.20 20.37
N MET A 111 -17.40 19.00 19.55
CA MET A 111 -17.44 19.58 18.20
C MET A 111 -17.65 21.09 18.28
N THR A 112 -16.78 21.84 17.60
CA THR A 112 -16.92 23.30 17.44
C THR A 112 -16.98 23.66 15.96
N ASP A 113 -17.39 24.90 15.64
CA ASP A 113 -17.43 25.38 14.26
C ASP A 113 -16.03 25.39 13.63
N GLU A 114 -14.98 25.70 14.40
CA GLU A 114 -13.59 25.70 13.94
C GLU A 114 -13.12 24.29 13.58
N ILE A 115 -13.44 23.28 14.40
CA ILE A 115 -13.10 21.88 14.14
C ILE A 115 -13.83 21.40 12.89
N ASN A 116 -15.12 21.73 12.79
CA ASN A 116 -15.92 21.34 11.62
C ASN A 116 -15.36 21.97 10.33
N ALA A 117 -15.02 23.25 10.36
CA ALA A 117 -14.38 23.94 9.25
C ALA A 117 -12.98 23.36 8.91
N ALA A 118 -12.21 22.94 9.90
CA ALA A 118 -10.93 22.28 9.70
C ALA A 118 -11.10 20.90 9.03
N LEU A 119 -12.08 20.11 9.47
CA LEU A 119 -12.43 18.83 8.84
C LEU A 119 -12.87 19.01 7.38
N ASP A 120 -13.68 20.05 7.09
CA ASP A 120 -14.13 20.33 5.72
C ASP A 120 -12.97 20.72 4.78
N LYS A 121 -11.94 21.38 5.30
CA LYS A 121 -10.74 21.78 4.54
C LYS A 121 -9.72 20.67 4.36
N ALA A 122 -9.75 19.64 5.19
CA ALA A 122 -8.81 18.52 5.10
C ALA A 122 -8.99 17.75 3.79
N VAL A 123 -7.90 17.49 3.09
CA VAL A 123 -7.90 16.83 1.77
C VAL A 123 -7.33 15.41 1.80
N THR A 124 -6.73 15.01 2.92
CA THR A 124 -6.16 13.68 3.13
C THR A 124 -6.67 13.04 4.43
N VAL A 125 -6.63 11.71 4.49
CA VAL A 125 -6.95 10.96 5.71
C VAL A 125 -6.00 11.34 6.85
N ALA A 126 -4.72 11.58 6.54
CA ALA A 126 -3.72 11.99 7.53
C ALA A 126 -4.06 13.34 8.18
N GLU A 127 -4.52 14.33 7.39
CA GLU A 127 -4.95 15.62 7.92
C GLU A 127 -6.18 15.47 8.84
N ILE A 128 -7.15 14.63 8.46
CA ILE A 128 -8.32 14.34 9.28
C ILE A 128 -7.91 13.65 10.59
N ASP A 129 -6.97 12.70 10.51
CA ASP A 129 -6.45 12.00 11.67
C ASP A 129 -5.65 12.91 12.62
N ASP A 130 -4.95 13.89 12.08
CA ASP A 130 -4.27 14.91 12.90
C ASP A 130 -5.27 15.81 13.64
N ILE A 131 -6.39 16.20 13.00
CA ILE A 131 -7.48 16.96 13.65
C ILE A 131 -8.13 16.12 14.75
N TYR A 132 -8.31 14.82 14.54
CA TYR A 132 -8.92 13.91 15.51
C TYR A 132 -7.99 13.55 16.67
N ARG A 133 -6.68 13.70 16.52
CA ARG A 133 -5.66 13.24 17.47
C ARG A 133 -5.88 13.68 18.92
N PRO A 134 -6.22 14.95 19.23
CA PRO A 134 -6.52 15.38 20.59
C PRO A 134 -7.74 14.69 21.22
N TYR A 135 -8.66 14.19 20.38
CA TYR A 135 -9.95 13.60 20.80
C TYR A 135 -9.91 12.07 20.85
N ARG A 136 -8.81 11.44 20.38
CA ARG A 136 -8.67 9.98 20.46
C ARG A 136 -8.63 9.50 21.91
N PRO A 137 -9.32 8.40 22.24
CA PRO A 137 -9.12 7.74 23.52
C PRO A 137 -7.64 7.36 23.66
N LYS A 138 -6.94 8.03 24.57
CA LYS A 138 -5.52 7.79 24.82
C LYS A 138 -5.36 6.75 25.92
N ARG A 139 -4.36 5.88 25.79
CA ARG A 139 -3.85 5.10 26.92
C ARG A 139 -3.19 6.07 27.92
N LYS A 140 -2.94 5.60 29.14
CA LYS A 140 -2.27 6.39 30.17
C LYS A 140 -0.90 6.89 29.65
N THR A 141 -0.83 8.20 29.33
CA THR A 141 0.39 8.90 28.87
C THR A 141 1.04 9.64 30.02
N ARG A 142 2.29 10.12 29.86
CA ARG A 142 2.93 10.98 30.84
C ARG A 142 2.10 12.24 31.08
N ALA A 143 1.63 12.88 30.01
CA ALA A 143 0.77 14.07 30.09
C ALA A 143 -0.55 13.80 30.76
N SER A 144 -1.24 12.67 30.50
CA SER A 144 -2.49 12.34 31.19
C SER A 144 -2.27 12.09 32.68
N VAL A 145 -1.15 11.48 33.08
CA VAL A 145 -0.78 11.30 34.48
C VAL A 145 -0.55 12.64 35.16
N ALA A 146 0.15 13.55 34.48
CA ALA A 146 0.40 14.90 34.98
C ALA A 146 -0.89 15.73 35.08
N ALA A 147 -1.80 15.63 34.12
CA ALA A 147 -3.10 16.27 34.14
C ALA A 147 -3.97 15.72 35.29
N ASP A 148 -4.02 14.39 35.47
CA ASP A 148 -4.71 13.75 36.61
C ASP A 148 -4.10 14.17 37.97
N ALA A 149 -2.81 14.55 37.99
CA ALA A 149 -2.16 15.11 39.16
C ALA A 149 -2.51 16.57 39.42
N GLY A 150 -3.20 17.24 38.49
CA GLY A 150 -3.64 18.64 38.63
C GLY A 150 -2.66 19.65 38.09
N LEU A 151 -1.70 19.24 37.19
CA LEU A 151 -0.64 20.12 36.66
C LEU A 151 -1.07 20.91 35.41
N THR A 152 -2.29 20.74 34.90
CA THR A 152 -2.78 21.49 33.73
C THR A 152 -2.69 23.02 33.91
N PRO A 153 -3.11 23.63 35.05
CA PRO A 153 -2.99 25.06 35.18
C PRO A 153 -1.54 25.55 35.21
N LEU A 154 -0.60 24.74 35.73
CA LEU A 154 0.81 25.07 35.71
C LEU A 154 1.34 25.07 34.26
N SER A 155 0.93 24.09 33.44
CA SER A 155 1.31 24.04 32.02
C SER A 155 0.75 25.25 31.23
N GLU A 156 -0.45 25.69 31.52
CA GLU A 156 -1.06 26.90 30.93
C GLU A 156 -0.29 28.16 31.32
N LEU A 157 0.08 28.29 32.62
CA LEU A 157 0.89 29.39 33.09
C LEU A 157 2.27 29.43 32.46
N MET A 158 2.91 28.26 32.29
CA MET A 158 4.19 28.14 31.57
C MET A 158 4.06 28.61 30.11
N LEU A 159 2.99 28.25 29.42
CA LEU A 159 2.73 28.66 28.03
C LEU A 159 2.36 30.13 27.89
N ALA A 160 1.77 30.75 28.91
CA ALA A 160 1.48 32.18 28.94
C ALA A 160 2.75 33.03 28.92
N GLN A 161 3.87 32.51 29.43
CA GLN A 161 5.21 33.12 29.41
C GLN A 161 5.21 34.58 29.92
N GLU A 162 4.53 34.82 31.03
CA GLU A 162 4.44 36.13 31.67
C GLU A 162 5.80 36.51 32.29
N LYS A 163 6.21 37.78 32.06
CA LYS A 163 7.55 38.27 32.42
C LYS A 163 7.83 38.24 33.90
N ASP A 164 6.84 38.59 34.70
CA ASP A 164 7.01 38.84 36.14
C ASP A 164 6.68 37.60 36.99
N THR A 165 6.40 36.48 36.37
CA THR A 165 6.07 35.22 37.05
C THR A 165 7.34 34.39 37.28
N ASP A 166 7.66 34.08 38.54
CA ASP A 166 8.67 33.06 38.88
C ASP A 166 8.03 31.67 38.82
N ILE A 167 8.26 30.96 37.72
CA ILE A 167 7.60 29.70 37.46
C ILE A 167 8.03 28.57 38.41
N VAL A 168 9.22 28.66 39.01
CA VAL A 168 9.69 27.68 39.99
C VAL A 168 8.93 27.86 41.31
N LEU A 169 8.75 29.11 41.73
CA LEU A 169 7.96 29.44 42.94
C LEU A 169 6.49 29.08 42.74
N GLU A 170 5.95 29.28 41.54
CA GLU A 170 4.57 28.86 41.23
C GLU A 170 4.43 27.33 41.27
N ALA A 171 5.42 26.58 40.81
CA ALA A 171 5.41 25.12 40.80
C ALA A 171 5.34 24.51 42.21
N GLU A 172 5.89 25.18 43.22
CA GLU A 172 5.80 24.74 44.63
C GLU A 172 4.36 24.61 45.13
N LYS A 173 3.42 25.35 44.54
CA LYS A 173 2.00 25.29 44.91
C LYS A 173 1.30 23.99 44.49
N TYR A 174 1.94 23.20 43.59
CA TYR A 174 1.40 21.98 43.03
C TYR A 174 2.02 20.71 43.62
N LEU A 175 2.76 20.82 44.73
CA LEU A 175 3.35 19.68 45.42
C LEU A 175 2.24 18.72 45.93
N ASN A 176 2.35 17.45 45.56
CA ASN A 176 1.43 16.41 45.95
C ASN A 176 2.13 15.06 46.07
N PRO A 177 2.62 14.68 47.28
CA PRO A 177 3.34 13.42 47.47
C PRO A 177 2.51 12.17 47.16
N GLU A 178 1.16 12.23 47.38
CA GLU A 178 0.29 11.10 47.04
C GLU A 178 0.29 10.81 45.54
N LYS A 179 0.47 11.82 44.73
CA LYS A 179 0.59 11.72 43.26
C LYS A 179 2.03 11.71 42.75
N LYS A 180 3.00 11.53 43.67
CA LYS A 180 4.46 11.47 43.39
C LYS A 180 5.05 12.79 42.85
N ILE A 181 4.47 13.92 43.21
CA ILE A 181 5.00 15.26 42.96
C ILE A 181 5.61 15.76 44.29
N ASN A 182 6.89 15.50 44.46
CA ASN A 182 7.59 15.78 45.72
C ASN A 182 8.38 17.08 45.67
N THR A 183 8.74 17.56 44.50
CA THR A 183 9.54 18.76 44.27
C THR A 183 8.91 19.67 43.22
N ALA A 184 9.29 20.96 43.23
CA ALA A 184 8.88 21.90 42.18
C ALA A 184 9.34 21.41 40.80
N GLU A 185 10.47 20.74 40.72
CA GLU A 185 10.99 20.16 39.47
C GLU A 185 10.12 19.00 38.94
N ASP A 186 9.58 18.14 39.84
CA ASP A 186 8.59 17.12 39.45
C ASP A 186 7.33 17.76 38.85
N ALA A 187 6.85 18.86 39.46
CA ALA A 187 5.69 19.59 38.96
C ALA A 187 5.98 20.23 37.59
N LEU A 188 7.13 20.87 37.40
CA LEU A 188 7.55 21.46 36.14
C LEU A 188 7.70 20.41 35.02
N HIS A 189 8.34 19.27 35.31
CA HIS A 189 8.48 18.17 34.34
C HIS A 189 7.10 17.60 33.94
N GLY A 190 6.18 17.45 34.90
CA GLY A 190 4.82 17.03 34.59
C GLY A 190 4.08 18.05 33.71
N ALA A 191 4.22 19.33 33.98
CA ALA A 191 3.65 20.39 33.14
C ALA A 191 4.29 20.44 31.75
N MET A 192 5.61 20.19 31.64
CA MET A 192 6.31 20.05 30.36
C MET A 192 5.79 18.86 29.54
N ASP A 193 5.50 17.72 30.19
CA ASP A 193 4.90 16.56 29.48
C ASP A 193 3.52 16.91 28.87
N ILE A 194 2.70 17.74 29.56
CA ILE A 194 1.43 18.24 29.04
C ILE A 194 1.67 19.15 27.83
N ILE A 195 2.63 20.07 27.92
CA ILE A 195 2.99 20.96 26.80
C ILE A 195 3.49 20.15 25.60
N ALA A 196 4.38 19.19 25.83
CA ALA A 196 4.93 18.32 24.77
C ALA A 196 3.83 17.54 24.03
N GLU A 197 2.83 17.01 24.77
CA GLU A 197 1.70 16.34 24.15
C GLU A 197 0.82 17.33 23.37
N GLY A 198 0.57 18.54 23.89
CA GLY A 198 -0.15 19.60 23.19
C GLY A 198 0.51 20.01 21.87
N VAL A 199 1.83 20.16 21.87
CA VAL A 199 2.63 20.41 20.63
C VAL A 199 2.48 19.24 19.66
N SER A 200 2.55 18.00 20.15
CA SER A 200 2.40 16.80 19.31
C SER A 200 1.00 16.64 18.72
N ASP A 201 -0.02 17.14 19.40
CA ASP A 201 -1.41 17.05 18.95
C ASP A 201 -1.81 18.22 18.04
N ASN A 202 -0.93 19.19 17.81
CA ASN A 202 -1.20 20.32 16.94
C ASN A 202 -1.17 19.89 15.46
N ALA A 203 -2.34 19.86 14.85
CA ALA A 203 -2.51 19.43 13.44
C ALA A 203 -1.72 20.29 12.44
N SER A 204 -1.60 21.61 12.69
CA SER A 204 -0.85 22.51 11.82
C SER A 204 0.65 22.24 11.86
N PHE A 205 1.19 21.95 13.04
CA PHE A 205 2.60 21.57 13.18
C PHE A 205 2.88 20.24 12.47
N ARG A 206 2.03 19.24 12.67
CA ARG A 206 2.18 17.93 12.03
C ARG A 206 2.11 18.03 10.51
N LYS A 207 1.13 18.78 9.98
CA LYS A 207 1.01 19.02 8.54
C LYS A 207 2.29 19.65 7.97
N TRP A 208 2.75 20.74 8.60
CA TRP A 208 3.94 21.44 8.13
C TRP A 208 5.19 20.54 8.19
N ILE A 209 5.40 19.79 9.29
CA ILE A 209 6.54 18.87 9.44
C ILE A 209 6.49 17.77 8.39
N ARG A 210 5.31 17.21 8.10
CA ARG A 210 5.12 16.19 7.05
C ARG A 210 5.52 16.74 5.68
N GLU A 211 4.99 17.88 5.31
CA GLU A 211 5.30 18.55 4.04
C GLU A 211 6.79 18.89 3.93
N TYR A 212 7.38 19.42 5.01
CA TYR A 212 8.79 19.73 5.06
C TYR A 212 9.65 18.46 4.90
N THR A 213 9.31 17.38 5.61
CA THR A 213 10.01 16.09 5.54
C THR A 213 9.92 15.48 4.15
N MET A 214 8.75 15.45 3.53
CA MET A 214 8.58 14.96 2.16
C MET A 214 9.42 15.75 1.16
N LYS A 215 9.53 17.06 1.32
CA LYS A 215 10.25 17.95 0.41
C LYS A 215 11.76 17.90 0.60
N ASN A 216 12.24 17.84 1.83
CA ASN A 216 13.65 18.06 2.19
C ASN A 216 14.30 16.85 2.86
N GLY A 217 13.53 15.82 3.22
CA GLY A 217 14.03 14.63 3.87
C GLY A 217 14.80 13.70 2.93
N PHE A 218 15.50 12.76 3.57
CA PHE A 218 16.33 11.75 2.94
C PHE A 218 15.91 10.36 3.43
N LEU A 219 15.99 9.37 2.56
CA LEU A 219 15.95 7.97 2.98
C LEU A 219 17.39 7.54 3.25
N ALA A 220 17.70 7.32 4.52
CA ALA A 220 19.01 6.87 4.96
C ALA A 220 18.97 5.36 5.23
N THR A 221 19.93 4.65 4.69
CA THR A 221 20.12 3.21 4.89
C THR A 221 21.48 2.93 5.53
N LYS A 222 21.50 1.95 6.42
CA LYS A 222 22.75 1.45 7.03
C LYS A 222 22.81 -0.06 6.92
N ALA A 223 24.01 -0.60 6.65
CA ALA A 223 24.23 -2.04 6.73
C ALA A 223 24.00 -2.54 8.17
N LYS A 224 23.29 -3.65 8.32
CA LYS A 224 23.17 -4.40 9.60
C LYS A 224 24.19 -5.55 9.69
N THR A 225 24.79 -5.91 8.57
CA THR A 225 25.76 -6.99 8.46
C THR A 225 26.87 -6.57 7.51
N GLU A 226 28.06 -7.12 7.68
CA GLU A 226 29.19 -6.95 6.77
C GLU A 226 29.15 -7.96 5.61
N GLU A 227 28.19 -8.89 5.62
CA GLU A 227 28.06 -9.89 4.57
C GLU A 227 27.75 -9.25 3.22
N ASP A 228 28.33 -9.80 2.17
CA ASP A 228 28.03 -9.42 0.80
C ASP A 228 26.63 -9.93 0.42
N SER A 229 25.80 -9.05 -0.10
CA SER A 229 24.43 -9.37 -0.49
C SER A 229 24.03 -8.60 -1.74
N VAL A 230 22.90 -9.00 -2.33
CA VAL A 230 22.27 -8.26 -3.45
C VAL A 230 21.90 -6.83 -3.06
N TYR A 231 21.89 -6.50 -1.76
CA TYR A 231 21.56 -5.18 -1.22
C TYR A 231 22.80 -4.31 -0.97
N ARG A 232 24.02 -4.79 -1.25
CA ARG A 232 25.28 -4.06 -1.01
C ARG A 232 25.29 -2.65 -1.61
N MET A 233 24.66 -2.47 -2.76
CA MET A 233 24.55 -1.16 -3.41
C MET A 233 23.75 -0.14 -2.59
N TYR A 234 23.00 -0.57 -1.59
CA TYR A 234 22.19 0.27 -0.69
C TYR A 234 22.83 0.43 0.71
N TYR A 235 24.01 -0.15 0.97
CA TYR A 235 24.69 -0.02 2.26
C TYR A 235 25.18 1.43 2.44
N ASP A 236 24.95 1.98 3.63
CA ASP A 236 25.41 3.30 4.08
C ASP A 236 25.15 4.44 3.08
N ARG A 237 23.91 4.50 2.58
CA ARG A 237 23.46 5.52 1.64
C ARG A 237 22.45 6.45 2.25
N SER A 238 22.42 7.68 1.70
CA SER A 238 21.39 8.67 1.96
C SER A 238 20.97 9.31 0.64
N GLU A 239 19.67 9.26 0.32
CA GLU A 239 19.13 9.75 -0.94
C GLU A 239 17.90 10.62 -0.68
N PRO A 240 17.78 11.82 -1.31
CA PRO A 240 16.62 12.69 -1.13
C PRO A 240 15.31 11.99 -1.49
N LEU A 241 14.29 12.08 -0.64
CA LEU A 241 12.99 11.43 -0.85
C LEU A 241 12.39 11.75 -2.22
N LYS A 242 12.45 13.01 -2.65
CA LYS A 242 11.93 13.49 -3.95
C LYS A 242 12.64 12.92 -5.19
N LYS A 243 13.82 12.29 -5.02
CA LYS A 243 14.59 11.69 -6.12
C LYS A 243 14.53 10.17 -6.12
N LEU A 244 13.88 9.59 -5.11
CA LEU A 244 13.76 8.15 -5.01
C LEU A 244 12.86 7.60 -6.11
N VAL A 245 13.31 6.53 -6.73
CA VAL A 245 12.54 5.77 -7.73
C VAL A 245 11.95 4.50 -7.11
N SER A 246 10.76 4.11 -7.56
CA SER A 246 9.96 3.06 -6.96
C SER A 246 10.69 1.73 -6.77
N HIS A 247 11.46 1.28 -7.77
CA HIS A 247 12.20 0.02 -7.66
C HIS A 247 13.30 0.03 -6.59
N ARG A 248 13.90 1.21 -6.30
CA ARG A 248 14.88 1.33 -5.20
C ARG A 248 14.21 1.29 -3.84
N ILE A 249 13.07 1.97 -3.68
CA ILE A 249 12.29 1.92 -2.44
C ILE A 249 11.94 0.46 -2.13
N LEU A 250 11.37 -0.26 -3.09
CA LEU A 250 10.99 -1.66 -2.90
C LEU A 250 12.19 -2.60 -2.64
N ALA A 251 13.33 -2.34 -3.27
CA ALA A 251 14.56 -3.09 -2.99
C ALA A 251 15.09 -2.83 -1.57
N ILE A 252 15.05 -1.57 -1.12
CA ILE A 252 15.44 -1.17 0.24
C ILE A 252 14.48 -1.79 1.27
N ASP A 253 13.15 -1.76 1.03
CA ASP A 253 12.15 -2.38 1.89
C ASP A 253 12.36 -3.88 2.04
N ARG A 254 12.72 -4.55 0.95
CA ARG A 254 13.06 -5.97 0.97
C ARG A 254 14.33 -6.23 1.78
N GLY A 255 15.40 -5.46 1.55
CA GLY A 255 16.65 -5.57 2.28
C GLY A 255 16.49 -5.33 3.78
N GLU A 256 15.60 -4.42 4.18
CA GLU A 256 15.22 -4.18 5.58
C GLU A 256 14.46 -5.37 6.17
N LYS A 257 13.45 -5.90 5.44
CA LYS A 257 12.66 -7.07 5.85
C LYS A 257 13.51 -8.33 5.98
N GLU A 258 14.48 -8.52 5.11
CA GLU A 258 15.43 -9.64 5.15
C GLU A 258 16.57 -9.44 6.16
N GLY A 259 16.65 -8.29 6.84
CA GLY A 259 17.56 -8.03 7.93
C GLY A 259 18.94 -7.51 7.52
N PHE A 260 19.18 -7.22 6.24
CA PHE A 260 20.46 -6.68 5.74
C PHE A 260 20.59 -5.16 5.94
N LEU A 261 19.47 -4.43 5.96
CA LEU A 261 19.44 -2.98 6.06
C LEU A 261 18.72 -2.51 7.32
N SER A 262 19.15 -1.38 7.84
CA SER A 262 18.38 -0.50 8.72
C SER A 262 18.03 0.75 7.94
N VAL A 263 16.74 1.13 7.94
CA VAL A 263 16.24 2.21 7.10
C VAL A 263 15.55 3.24 7.97
N LYS A 264 15.84 4.52 7.75
CA LYS A 264 15.16 5.63 8.42
C LYS A 264 14.94 6.79 7.45
N VAL A 265 13.91 7.56 7.72
CA VAL A 265 13.73 8.88 7.12
C VAL A 265 14.54 9.87 7.98
N ASP A 266 15.45 10.59 7.37
CA ASP A 266 16.28 11.60 8.01
C ASP A 266 15.92 12.99 7.49
N VAL A 267 15.95 13.98 8.35
CA VAL A 267 15.57 15.35 8.01
C VAL A 267 16.31 16.32 8.92
N ASP A 268 16.48 17.55 8.48
CA ASP A 268 17.09 18.61 9.27
C ASP A 268 16.25 18.89 10.53
N LYS A 269 16.68 18.28 11.63
CA LYS A 269 16.05 18.36 12.94
C LYS A 269 16.10 19.79 13.49
N ASP A 270 17.27 20.43 13.43
CA ASP A 270 17.49 21.74 14.03
C ASP A 270 16.60 22.80 13.38
N TYR A 271 16.36 22.67 12.09
CA TYR A 271 15.43 23.55 11.37
C TYR A 271 13.98 23.37 11.82
N ILE A 272 13.54 22.11 12.02
CA ILE A 272 12.17 21.82 12.49
C ILE A 272 11.99 22.32 13.93
N GLU A 273 12.92 22.06 14.81
CA GLU A 273 12.90 22.54 16.20
C GLU A 273 12.89 24.07 16.24
N GLY A 274 13.72 24.72 15.45
CA GLY A 274 13.75 26.18 15.32
C GLY A 274 12.40 26.74 14.87
N TYR A 275 11.74 26.09 13.94
CA TYR A 275 10.39 26.48 13.51
C TYR A 275 9.38 26.32 14.65
N LEU A 276 9.33 25.17 15.31
CA LEU A 276 8.37 24.90 16.39
C LEU A 276 8.59 25.85 17.58
N ILE A 277 9.84 26.09 17.96
CA ILE A 277 10.19 27.07 18.99
C ILE A 277 9.73 28.47 18.59
N GLY A 278 9.96 28.85 17.33
CA GLY A 278 9.54 30.16 16.81
C GLY A 278 8.01 30.39 16.79
N GLN A 279 7.22 29.28 16.75
CA GLN A 279 5.76 29.35 16.82
C GLN A 279 5.21 29.28 18.24
N THR A 280 5.94 28.70 19.21
CA THR A 280 5.44 28.40 20.55
C THR A 280 6.05 29.29 21.62
N VAL A 281 7.31 29.68 21.44
CA VAL A 281 8.06 30.44 22.46
C VAL A 281 7.97 31.94 22.20
N SER A 282 7.61 32.70 23.24
CA SER A 282 7.57 34.15 23.17
C SER A 282 8.95 34.75 22.91
N LYS A 283 9.02 35.85 22.19
CA LYS A 283 10.25 36.64 22.02
C LYS A 283 10.75 37.28 23.34
N GLN A 284 9.84 37.43 24.31
CA GLN A 284 10.15 37.96 25.61
C GLN A 284 10.65 36.83 26.52
N VAL A 285 11.86 36.97 27.00
CA VAL A 285 12.46 35.97 27.90
C VAL A 285 11.85 36.13 29.32
N CYS A 286 11.40 35.01 29.87
CA CYS A 286 10.87 34.89 31.21
C CYS A 286 11.36 33.58 31.88
N SER A 287 11.01 33.34 33.13
CA SER A 287 11.45 32.17 33.90
C SER A 287 11.02 30.83 33.28
N SER A 288 9.86 30.79 32.59
CA SER A 288 9.35 29.57 31.93
C SER A 288 9.93 29.33 30.53
N THR A 289 10.64 30.30 29.94
CA THR A 289 11.09 30.23 28.53
C THR A 289 11.88 28.96 28.21
N GLN A 290 12.85 28.58 29.10
CA GLN A 290 13.66 27.39 28.82
C GLN A 290 12.85 26.11 28.95
N TYR A 291 11.97 26.01 29.96
CA TYR A 291 11.11 24.85 30.15
C TYR A 291 10.16 24.63 28.97
N VAL A 292 9.59 25.72 28.41
CA VAL A 292 8.74 25.64 27.23
C VAL A 292 9.55 25.18 26.00
N LYS A 293 10.77 25.68 25.80
CA LYS A 293 11.66 25.22 24.71
C LYS A 293 11.93 23.73 24.82
N ASP A 294 12.32 23.27 26.01
CA ASP A 294 12.67 21.88 26.25
C ASP A 294 11.43 20.96 26.05
N ALA A 295 10.23 21.40 26.46
CA ALA A 295 8.99 20.70 26.22
C ALA A 295 8.63 20.62 24.73
N VAL A 296 8.87 21.67 23.95
CA VAL A 296 8.66 21.68 22.49
C VAL A 296 9.60 20.70 21.79
N ILE A 297 10.88 20.69 22.19
CA ILE A 297 11.88 19.76 21.66
C ILE A 297 11.50 18.31 21.98
N ASP A 298 11.17 18.02 23.25
CA ASP A 298 10.72 16.68 23.65
C ASP A 298 9.47 16.24 22.88
N GLY A 299 8.49 17.14 22.71
CA GLY A 299 7.28 16.89 21.91
C GLY A 299 7.60 16.52 20.46
N TYR A 300 8.56 17.20 19.86
CA TYR A 300 9.03 16.85 18.51
C TYR A 300 9.76 15.52 18.50
N GLU A 301 10.83 15.39 19.27
CA GLU A 301 11.73 14.22 19.20
C GLU A 301 11.04 12.92 19.59
N ARG A 302 10.28 12.94 20.67
CA ARG A 302 9.67 11.76 21.27
C ARG A 302 8.34 11.39 20.63
N LEU A 303 7.52 12.37 20.23
CA LEU A 303 6.12 12.14 19.85
C LEU A 303 5.86 12.40 18.35
N ILE A 304 6.40 13.47 17.77
CA ILE A 304 6.11 13.84 16.39
C ILE A 304 7.05 13.12 15.42
N ALA A 305 8.35 13.25 15.58
CA ALA A 305 9.34 12.77 14.62
C ALA A 305 9.21 11.27 14.29
N PRO A 306 9.08 10.34 15.27
CA PRO A 306 8.90 8.93 14.97
C PRO A 306 7.60 8.64 14.22
N SER A 307 6.53 9.36 14.57
CA SER A 307 5.21 9.20 13.92
C SER A 307 5.25 9.66 12.46
N ILE A 308 5.79 10.87 12.19
CA ILE A 308 5.87 11.43 10.83
C ILE A 308 6.88 10.64 9.97
N GLN A 309 8.00 10.19 10.52
CA GLN A 309 8.94 9.36 9.79
C GLN A 309 8.31 8.04 9.33
N ASN A 310 7.56 7.38 10.21
CA ASN A 310 6.84 6.15 9.86
C ASN A 310 5.74 6.40 8.82
N GLU A 311 5.01 7.50 8.94
CA GLU A 311 3.98 7.90 8.00
C GLU A 311 4.58 8.15 6.61
N VAL A 312 5.58 9.01 6.51
CA VAL A 312 6.31 9.29 5.28
C VAL A 312 6.89 8.01 4.66
N ARG A 313 7.45 7.13 5.49
CA ARG A 313 7.97 5.83 5.04
C ARG A 313 6.87 4.97 4.42
N SER A 314 5.72 4.90 5.07
CA SER A 314 4.55 4.17 4.58
C SER A 314 4.04 4.73 3.25
N ASP A 315 3.95 6.05 3.13
CA ASP A 315 3.45 6.73 1.94
C ASP A 315 4.34 6.50 0.72
N ILE A 316 5.67 6.63 0.88
CA ILE A 316 6.61 6.39 -0.22
C ILE A 316 6.61 4.91 -0.64
N THR A 317 6.47 3.98 0.30
CA THR A 317 6.37 2.54 0.00
C THR A 317 5.07 2.23 -0.74
N ALA A 318 3.93 2.76 -0.29
CA ALA A 318 2.64 2.58 -0.97
C ALA A 318 2.68 3.11 -2.40
N SER A 319 3.19 4.33 -2.59
CA SER A 319 3.36 4.93 -3.92
C SER A 319 4.28 4.08 -4.83
N ALA A 320 5.37 3.54 -4.26
CA ALA A 320 6.29 2.68 -5.00
C ALA A 320 5.65 1.34 -5.41
N GLN A 321 4.81 0.76 -4.56
CA GLN A 321 4.06 -0.46 -4.84
C GLN A 321 3.05 -0.23 -5.97
N GLU A 322 2.27 0.85 -5.93
CA GLU A 322 1.33 1.21 -7.00
C GLU A 322 2.04 1.37 -8.35
N GLN A 323 3.15 2.08 -8.39
CA GLN A 323 3.93 2.25 -9.61
C GLN A 323 4.49 0.91 -10.12
N ALA A 324 4.94 0.02 -9.24
CA ALA A 324 5.42 -1.31 -9.63
C ALA A 324 4.30 -2.18 -10.21
N ILE A 325 3.10 -2.11 -9.64
CA ILE A 325 1.91 -2.80 -10.17
C ILE A 325 1.57 -2.29 -11.58
N LYS A 326 1.60 -0.97 -11.81
CA LYS A 326 1.36 -0.38 -13.14
C LYS A 326 2.38 -0.91 -14.17
N VAL A 327 3.68 -0.87 -13.86
CA VAL A 327 4.75 -1.37 -14.74
C VAL A 327 4.61 -2.87 -15.00
N PHE A 328 4.28 -3.66 -13.96
CA PHE A 328 4.02 -5.09 -14.13
C PHE A 328 2.83 -5.34 -15.05
N GLY A 329 1.74 -4.58 -14.87
CA GLY A 329 0.54 -4.67 -15.72
C GLY A 329 0.84 -4.36 -17.19
N GLU A 330 1.65 -3.33 -17.48
CA GLU A 330 2.09 -3.01 -18.85
C GLU A 330 2.94 -4.14 -19.48
N ASN A 331 3.88 -4.68 -18.73
CA ASN A 331 4.71 -5.78 -19.18
C ASN A 331 3.86 -7.03 -19.46
N LEU A 332 2.93 -7.34 -18.57
CA LEU A 332 1.99 -8.46 -18.74
C LEU A 332 1.11 -8.27 -19.98
N ARG A 333 0.58 -7.05 -20.17
CA ARG A 333 -0.20 -6.72 -21.35
C ARG A 333 0.60 -6.95 -22.64
N ASN A 334 1.84 -6.49 -22.67
CA ASN A 334 2.71 -6.68 -23.85
C ASN A 334 2.96 -8.16 -24.13
N LEU A 335 3.10 -9.00 -23.10
CA LEU A 335 3.24 -10.45 -23.26
C LEU A 335 1.95 -11.08 -23.82
N LEU A 336 0.79 -10.72 -23.27
CA LEU A 336 -0.51 -11.27 -23.68
C LEU A 336 -0.94 -10.78 -25.07
N MET A 337 -0.49 -9.60 -25.50
CA MET A 337 -0.82 -9.01 -26.80
C MET A 337 0.17 -9.37 -27.90
N GLN A 338 1.09 -10.31 -27.66
CA GLN A 338 1.95 -10.84 -28.73
C GLN A 338 1.11 -11.47 -29.83
N ALA A 339 1.49 -11.22 -31.08
CA ALA A 339 0.77 -11.77 -32.23
C ALA A 339 0.83 -13.31 -32.23
N PRO A 340 -0.31 -14.00 -32.40
CA PRO A 340 -0.31 -15.45 -32.50
C PRO A 340 0.43 -15.92 -33.74
N VAL A 341 1.01 -17.11 -33.68
CA VAL A 341 1.61 -17.76 -34.82
C VAL A 341 0.48 -18.25 -35.75
N LYS A 342 0.29 -17.60 -36.87
CA LYS A 342 -0.79 -17.90 -37.82
C LYS A 342 -0.48 -19.10 -38.70
N GLY A 343 -1.51 -19.88 -39.03
CA GLY A 343 -1.43 -21.00 -39.98
C GLY A 343 -0.52 -22.13 -39.51
N LYS A 344 -0.48 -22.35 -38.19
CA LYS A 344 0.30 -23.41 -37.55
C LYS A 344 -0.53 -24.13 -36.51
N VAL A 345 -0.38 -25.45 -36.47
CA VAL A 345 -0.90 -26.25 -35.37
C VAL A 345 0.17 -26.28 -34.27
N VAL A 346 -0.21 -25.84 -33.08
CA VAL A 346 0.71 -25.67 -31.94
C VAL A 346 0.35 -26.63 -30.81
N MET A 347 1.36 -27.29 -30.26
CA MET A 347 1.25 -28.05 -29.03
C MET A 347 1.78 -27.17 -27.89
N GLY A 348 0.90 -26.72 -26.98
CA GLY A 348 1.27 -26.14 -25.69
C GLY A 348 1.77 -27.23 -24.74
N PHE A 349 2.90 -27.00 -24.12
CA PHE A 349 3.53 -27.89 -23.15
C PHE A 349 3.76 -27.09 -21.86
N ASP A 350 2.94 -27.33 -20.84
CA ASP A 350 3.07 -26.73 -19.51
C ASP A 350 3.84 -27.66 -18.58
N PRO A 351 5.12 -27.36 -18.26
CA PRO A 351 5.98 -28.24 -17.50
C PRO A 351 5.57 -28.34 -16.02
N ALA A 352 5.61 -29.55 -15.46
CA ALA A 352 5.44 -29.74 -14.02
C ALA A 352 6.12 -31.04 -13.55
N TYR A 353 6.46 -31.10 -12.24
CA TYR A 353 7.05 -32.30 -11.65
C TYR A 353 5.99 -33.32 -11.23
N ARG A 354 5.24 -33.03 -10.15
CA ARG A 354 4.33 -34.00 -9.52
C ARG A 354 3.02 -34.21 -10.26
N THR A 355 2.44 -33.14 -10.74
CA THR A 355 1.10 -33.14 -11.38
C THR A 355 1.13 -33.61 -12.83
N GLY A 356 2.32 -33.81 -13.38
CA GLY A 356 2.51 -34.11 -14.80
C GLY A 356 2.48 -32.88 -15.68
N CYS A 357 3.16 -32.97 -16.82
CA CYS A 357 3.17 -31.91 -17.83
C CYS A 357 1.84 -31.92 -18.59
N LYS A 358 1.15 -30.79 -18.61
CA LYS A 358 -0.13 -30.62 -19.31
C LYS A 358 0.14 -30.26 -20.76
N ILE A 359 -0.61 -30.87 -21.62
CA ILE A 359 -0.49 -30.75 -23.06
C ILE A 359 -1.81 -30.28 -23.62
N ALA A 360 -1.78 -29.22 -24.45
CA ALA A 360 -2.92 -28.78 -25.23
C ALA A 360 -2.51 -28.66 -26.69
N VAL A 361 -3.30 -29.21 -27.60
CA VAL A 361 -3.11 -29.03 -29.04
C VAL A 361 -4.09 -28.00 -29.52
N VAL A 362 -3.56 -26.95 -30.14
CA VAL A 362 -4.33 -25.81 -30.66
C VAL A 362 -4.20 -25.76 -32.18
N GLY A 363 -5.32 -25.68 -32.86
CA GLY A 363 -5.38 -25.58 -34.28
C GLY A 363 -5.01 -24.22 -34.85
N GLU A 364 -4.97 -24.09 -36.18
CA GLU A 364 -4.55 -22.87 -36.89
C GLU A 364 -5.40 -21.64 -36.58
N ASN A 365 -6.66 -21.83 -36.16
CA ASN A 365 -7.60 -20.78 -35.84
C ASN A 365 -7.75 -20.54 -34.31
N GLY A 366 -6.94 -21.23 -33.49
CA GLY A 366 -6.97 -21.09 -32.03
C GLY A 366 -7.94 -22.03 -31.30
N GLU A 367 -8.60 -22.96 -32.01
CA GLU A 367 -9.47 -23.98 -31.41
C GLU A 367 -8.64 -25.04 -30.67
N VAL A 368 -9.12 -25.47 -29.51
CA VAL A 368 -8.49 -26.59 -28.75
C VAL A 368 -8.92 -27.90 -29.38
N LEU A 369 -7.94 -28.63 -29.95
CA LEU A 369 -8.17 -29.90 -30.66
C LEU A 369 -8.06 -31.11 -29.73
N ASP A 370 -7.17 -31.06 -28.73
CA ASP A 370 -6.93 -32.17 -27.78
C ASP A 370 -6.22 -31.68 -26.54
N THR A 371 -6.44 -32.35 -25.43
CA THR A 371 -5.71 -32.12 -24.19
C THR A 371 -5.31 -33.43 -23.53
N THR A 372 -4.13 -33.48 -22.90
CA THR A 372 -3.67 -34.65 -22.17
C THR A 372 -2.63 -34.30 -21.11
N VAL A 373 -2.25 -35.25 -20.28
CA VAL A 373 -1.17 -35.11 -19.29
C VAL A 373 -0.15 -36.20 -19.53
N VAL A 374 1.13 -35.82 -19.54
CA VAL A 374 2.26 -36.75 -19.65
C VAL A 374 3.26 -36.53 -18.50
N TYR A 375 4.06 -37.54 -18.21
CA TYR A 375 4.96 -37.55 -17.05
C TYR A 375 6.42 -37.80 -17.42
N PRO A 376 7.05 -37.00 -18.28
CA PRO A 376 8.43 -37.20 -18.71
C PRO A 376 9.46 -36.75 -17.66
N THR A 377 9.03 -35.97 -16.67
CA THR A 377 9.88 -35.33 -15.67
C THR A 377 9.89 -36.07 -14.34
N PRO A 378 10.89 -35.90 -13.48
CA PRO A 378 10.89 -36.45 -12.13
C PRO A 378 9.62 -36.07 -11.32
N PRO A 379 9.15 -36.88 -10.37
CA PRO A 379 9.73 -38.18 -9.96
C PRO A 379 9.31 -39.40 -10.80
N GLN A 380 8.29 -39.25 -11.69
CA GLN A 380 7.72 -40.34 -12.45
C GLN A 380 8.61 -40.85 -13.58
N ASN A 381 9.28 -39.95 -14.30
CA ASN A 381 10.19 -40.25 -15.43
C ASN A 381 9.64 -41.26 -16.46
N ARG A 382 8.33 -41.15 -16.80
CA ARG A 382 7.69 -41.99 -17.81
C ARG A 382 7.96 -41.49 -19.22
N THR A 383 9.22 -41.43 -19.59
CA THR A 383 9.66 -40.82 -20.85
C THR A 383 9.15 -41.58 -22.06
N GLU A 384 9.18 -42.94 -22.06
CA GLU A 384 8.72 -43.76 -23.20
C GLU A 384 7.20 -43.62 -23.43
N ASP A 385 6.41 -43.58 -22.37
CA ASP A 385 4.95 -43.31 -22.46
C ASP A 385 4.67 -41.94 -23.03
N ALA A 386 5.39 -40.90 -22.53
CA ALA A 386 5.26 -39.55 -23.00
C ALA A 386 5.65 -39.43 -24.48
N GLU A 387 6.78 -40.05 -24.90
CA GLU A 387 7.19 -40.09 -26.30
C GLU A 387 6.12 -40.70 -27.19
N ARG A 388 5.51 -41.82 -26.77
CA ARG A 388 4.46 -42.50 -27.55
C ARG A 388 3.24 -41.60 -27.71
N VAL A 389 2.78 -40.96 -26.61
CA VAL A 389 1.59 -40.08 -26.60
C VAL A 389 1.83 -38.85 -27.48
N LEU A 390 2.96 -38.17 -27.29
CA LEU A 390 3.25 -36.94 -28.05
C LEU A 390 3.48 -37.23 -29.53
N SER A 391 4.16 -38.32 -29.86
CA SER A 391 4.33 -38.74 -31.27
C SER A 391 3.00 -39.06 -31.94
N ALA A 392 2.06 -39.69 -31.21
CA ALA A 392 0.71 -39.93 -31.70
C ALA A 392 -0.06 -38.65 -31.99
N LEU A 393 0.03 -37.64 -31.08
CA LEU A 393 -0.58 -36.33 -31.26
C LEU A 393 0.03 -35.58 -32.45
N VAL A 394 1.35 -35.57 -32.58
CA VAL A 394 2.05 -34.96 -33.72
C VAL A 394 1.59 -35.56 -35.05
N LYS A 395 1.46 -36.90 -35.12
CA LYS A 395 0.96 -37.57 -36.32
C LYS A 395 -0.52 -37.30 -36.57
N LYS A 396 -1.35 -37.27 -35.54
CA LYS A 396 -2.82 -37.10 -35.64
C LYS A 396 -3.20 -35.70 -36.11
N TYR A 397 -2.57 -34.68 -35.55
CA TYR A 397 -2.96 -33.29 -35.77
C TYR A 397 -2.01 -32.51 -36.65
N GLY A 398 -0.91 -33.09 -37.07
CA GLY A 398 0.06 -32.38 -37.92
C GLY A 398 0.76 -31.22 -37.23
N ILE A 399 1.13 -31.38 -35.94
CA ILE A 399 1.72 -30.33 -35.15
C ILE A 399 3.00 -29.80 -35.77
N ASP A 400 3.11 -28.47 -35.88
CA ASP A 400 4.27 -27.76 -36.45
C ASP A 400 5.22 -27.26 -35.36
N ILE A 401 4.67 -26.81 -34.20
CA ILE A 401 5.44 -26.15 -33.15
C ILE A 401 5.05 -26.74 -31.79
N ILE A 402 6.05 -26.96 -30.92
CA ILE A 402 5.86 -27.25 -29.51
C ILE A 402 6.26 -26.00 -28.72
N SER A 403 5.31 -25.36 -28.03
CA SER A 403 5.53 -24.21 -27.16
C SER A 403 5.69 -24.70 -25.74
N ILE A 404 6.87 -24.57 -25.15
CA ILE A 404 7.20 -25.04 -23.81
C ILE A 404 7.20 -23.85 -22.84
N GLY A 405 6.42 -23.92 -21.77
CA GLY A 405 6.45 -22.94 -20.69
C GLY A 405 7.82 -22.87 -20.02
N ASN A 406 8.24 -21.67 -19.60
CA ASN A 406 9.56 -21.45 -19.00
C ASN A 406 9.56 -21.46 -17.45
N GLY A 407 8.53 -22.01 -16.83
CA GLY A 407 8.43 -22.12 -15.37
C GLY A 407 9.12 -23.34 -14.78
N THR A 408 8.46 -23.93 -13.78
CA THR A 408 8.96 -25.14 -13.07
C THR A 408 9.16 -26.30 -14.01
N ALA A 409 10.27 -27.05 -13.90
CA ALA A 409 10.61 -28.21 -14.73
C ALA A 409 10.81 -27.91 -16.24
N SER A 410 10.97 -26.64 -16.61
CA SER A 410 11.12 -26.23 -18.01
C SER A 410 12.38 -26.79 -18.68
N LYS A 411 13.51 -26.84 -17.95
CA LYS A 411 14.78 -27.35 -18.47
C LYS A 411 14.73 -28.86 -18.75
N GLU A 412 14.16 -29.64 -17.85
CA GLU A 412 13.97 -31.07 -18.02
C GLU A 412 13.02 -31.36 -19.20
N SER A 413 11.96 -30.54 -19.32
CA SER A 413 11.01 -30.65 -20.43
C SER A 413 11.62 -30.26 -21.77
N GLU A 414 12.48 -29.25 -21.82
CA GLU A 414 13.24 -28.87 -23.02
C GLU A 414 14.16 -30.00 -23.45
N ILE A 415 14.90 -30.60 -22.52
CA ILE A 415 15.79 -31.76 -22.81
C ILE A 415 14.96 -32.93 -23.36
N PHE A 416 13.82 -33.24 -22.74
CA PHE A 416 12.93 -34.29 -23.19
C PHE A 416 12.40 -34.04 -24.61
N VAL A 417 11.82 -32.84 -24.86
CA VAL A 417 11.31 -32.47 -26.19
C VAL A 417 12.41 -32.47 -27.24
N SER A 418 13.58 -31.93 -26.93
CA SER A 418 14.73 -31.94 -27.81
C SER A 418 15.16 -33.38 -28.24
N SER A 419 15.09 -34.32 -27.30
CA SER A 419 15.37 -35.73 -27.57
C SER A 419 14.28 -36.45 -28.38
N LEU A 420 13.05 -35.95 -28.31
CA LEU A 420 11.89 -36.46 -29.05
C LEU A 420 11.89 -36.02 -30.52
N LEU A 421 12.30 -34.77 -30.81
CA LEU A 421 12.19 -34.20 -32.16
C LEU A 421 12.81 -35.10 -33.27
N PRO A 422 14.03 -35.69 -33.11
CA PRO A 422 14.63 -36.54 -34.14
C PRO A 422 13.85 -37.85 -34.39
N LYS A 423 12.98 -38.25 -33.44
CA LYS A 423 12.20 -39.50 -33.52
C LYS A 423 10.85 -39.30 -34.20
N LEU A 424 10.46 -38.04 -34.44
CA LEU A 424 9.18 -37.70 -35.07
C LEU A 424 9.20 -37.97 -36.57
N ASN A 425 8.02 -38.27 -37.12
CA ASN A 425 7.87 -38.60 -38.55
C ASN A 425 7.72 -37.36 -39.47
N ARG A 426 7.80 -36.16 -38.89
CA ARG A 426 7.73 -34.87 -39.61
C ARG A 426 8.61 -33.82 -38.91
N PRO A 427 9.04 -32.77 -39.61
CA PRO A 427 9.76 -31.67 -39.00
C PRO A 427 8.82 -30.92 -38.02
N VAL A 428 9.23 -30.78 -36.77
CA VAL A 428 8.59 -30.01 -35.73
C VAL A 428 9.62 -29.10 -35.08
N SER A 429 9.27 -27.87 -34.87
CA SER A 429 10.12 -26.91 -34.12
C SER A 429 9.63 -26.78 -32.67
N TYR A 430 10.51 -26.34 -31.76
CA TYR A 430 10.07 -25.95 -30.44
C TYR A 430 10.52 -24.54 -30.05
N ILE A 431 9.84 -23.93 -29.14
CA ILE A 431 10.14 -22.60 -28.57
C ILE A 431 9.88 -22.59 -27.08
N MET A 432 10.78 -21.96 -26.32
CA MET A 432 10.55 -21.64 -24.92
C MET A 432 9.71 -20.38 -24.83
N THR A 433 8.58 -20.45 -24.15
CA THR A 433 7.61 -19.34 -24.07
C THR A 433 7.43 -18.90 -22.62
N ASN A 434 7.37 -17.58 -22.39
CA ASN A 434 7.07 -17.06 -21.06
C ASN A 434 5.60 -17.33 -20.70
N GLU A 435 5.38 -18.16 -19.67
CA GLU A 435 4.05 -18.59 -19.22
C GLU A 435 3.41 -17.68 -18.17
N ALA A 436 4.12 -16.63 -17.69
CA ALA A 436 3.62 -15.78 -16.61
C ALA A 436 2.24 -15.17 -16.92
N GLY A 437 2.02 -14.76 -18.18
CA GLY A 437 0.73 -14.22 -18.62
C GLY A 437 -0.38 -15.29 -18.58
N ALA A 438 -0.10 -16.49 -19.06
CA ALA A 438 -1.04 -17.61 -19.04
C ALA A 438 -1.39 -18.03 -17.60
N SER A 439 -0.40 -18.10 -16.72
CA SER A 439 -0.58 -18.44 -15.31
C SER A 439 -1.49 -17.43 -14.58
N VAL A 440 -1.31 -16.13 -14.82
CA VAL A 440 -2.18 -15.10 -14.25
C VAL A 440 -3.59 -15.17 -14.81
N TYR A 441 -3.72 -15.39 -16.12
CA TYR A 441 -5.01 -15.49 -16.80
C TYR A 441 -5.81 -16.72 -16.33
N SER A 442 -5.20 -17.89 -16.27
CA SER A 442 -5.86 -19.13 -15.84
C SER A 442 -6.37 -19.08 -14.41
N ALA A 443 -5.65 -18.38 -13.51
CA ALA A 443 -6.06 -18.15 -12.13
C ALA A 443 -7.11 -17.03 -11.97
N SER A 444 -7.43 -16.30 -13.03
CA SER A 444 -8.38 -15.18 -12.98
C SER A 444 -9.83 -15.67 -13.05
N LYS A 445 -10.75 -14.85 -12.49
CA LYS A 445 -12.19 -15.08 -12.63
C LYS A 445 -12.62 -15.14 -14.11
N LEU A 446 -12.00 -14.30 -14.95
CA LEU A 446 -12.27 -14.27 -16.39
C LEU A 446 -11.89 -15.59 -17.07
N GLY A 447 -10.72 -16.15 -16.76
CA GLY A 447 -10.30 -17.45 -17.29
C GLY A 447 -11.28 -18.57 -16.91
N ALA A 448 -11.72 -18.59 -15.65
CA ALA A 448 -12.72 -19.56 -15.20
C ALA A 448 -14.11 -19.38 -15.88
N GLU A 449 -14.48 -18.16 -16.21
CA GLU A 449 -15.75 -17.86 -16.91
C GLU A 449 -15.67 -18.18 -18.41
N GLU A 450 -14.52 -17.97 -19.06
CA GLU A 450 -14.33 -18.26 -20.49
C GLU A 450 -14.11 -19.76 -20.78
N PHE A 451 -13.50 -20.48 -19.83
CA PHE A 451 -13.15 -21.90 -19.97
C PHE A 451 -13.66 -22.77 -18.81
N PRO A 452 -14.98 -22.75 -18.52
CA PRO A 452 -15.55 -23.47 -17.36
C PRO A 452 -15.40 -25.00 -17.42
N GLN A 453 -15.13 -25.54 -18.61
CA GLN A 453 -14.97 -26.98 -18.85
C GLN A 453 -13.55 -27.50 -18.58
N PHE A 454 -12.57 -26.60 -18.40
CA PHE A 454 -11.18 -26.98 -18.15
C PHE A 454 -10.78 -26.73 -16.68
N ASP A 455 -9.89 -27.58 -16.17
CA ASP A 455 -9.17 -27.31 -14.91
C ASP A 455 -8.28 -26.06 -15.09
N VAL A 456 -8.13 -25.27 -14.01
CA VAL A 456 -7.33 -24.03 -14.00
C VAL A 456 -5.90 -24.26 -14.51
N SER A 457 -5.41 -25.49 -14.44
CA SER A 457 -4.06 -25.86 -14.85
C SER A 457 -3.93 -26.31 -16.31
N VAL A 458 -5.03 -26.41 -17.08
CA VAL A 458 -5.06 -26.78 -18.50
C VAL A 458 -5.19 -25.55 -19.38
#